data_0bfb96ca50071afcb242a44e1d6cc589
#
_entry.id   0bfb96ca50071afcb242a44e1d6cc589
#
_cell.length_a   1.000
_cell.length_b   1.000
_cell.length_c   1.000
_cell.angle_alpha   90.00
_cell.angle_beta   90.00
_cell.angle_gamma   90.00
#
_symmetry.space_group_name_H-M   'P 1'
#
loop_
_entity.id
_entity.type
_entity.pdbx_description
1 polymer ?
#
loop_
_entity_poly.entity_id
_entity_poly.type
_entity_poly.pdbx_seq_one_letter_code
_entity_poly.pdbx_strand_id
1 'polypeptide(L)'
;QYFFGEPTEEEKRELFQELEKNEDMKREFAEMQNIVGLSGLLPREDDSLKGERNLEAMMNRQEKKLRRKRVLQIVRYTTSAAAMIALTWMLAWYMFVGSETPSYTEITVPKGQRVHLTLPDGSEAWLSSLSTLKWPSVFSSDARTVELDGEGFFTVTKDASRPFTVQTQKYDVRVLGTEFNVYAYSNSEKFETDLL
;
A
#
# COMPACT_ATOMS: atom_id res chain seq x y z
N GLN A 1 23.92 16.32 75.08
CA GLN A 1 23.22 17.23 74.12
C GLN A 1 23.85 17.19 72.70
N TYR A 2 25.18 17.02 72.58
CA TYR A 2 25.90 17.00 71.29
C TYR A 2 25.38 15.97 70.28
N PHE A 3 24.91 14.82 70.71
CA PHE A 3 24.44 13.73 69.84
C PHE A 3 22.93 13.80 69.53
N PHE A 4 22.13 14.58 70.24
CA PHE A 4 20.67 14.60 70.14
C PHE A 4 20.07 16.01 69.89
N GLY A 5 20.92 17.04 69.73
CA GLY A 5 20.51 18.38 69.44
C GLY A 5 21.48 19.08 68.49
N GLU A 6 21.21 20.35 68.14
CA GLU A 6 22.12 21.20 67.40
C GLU A 6 22.93 22.05 68.42
N PRO A 7 24.14 21.62 68.83
CA PRO A 7 24.96 22.35 69.78
C PRO A 7 25.47 23.66 69.15
N THR A 8 25.50 24.71 69.98
CA THR A 8 26.08 25.98 69.53
C THR A 8 27.59 25.86 69.33
N GLU A 9 28.21 26.75 68.58
CA GLU A 9 29.64 26.71 68.32
C GLU A 9 30.50 26.93 69.58
N GLU A 10 29.95 27.58 70.58
CA GLU A 10 30.60 27.76 71.90
C GLU A 10 30.58 26.45 72.67
N GLU A 11 29.47 25.74 72.75
CA GLU A 11 29.36 24.43 73.41
C GLU A 11 30.25 23.36 72.72
N LYS A 12 30.38 23.42 71.45
CA LYS A 12 31.35 22.56 70.72
C LYS A 12 32.78 22.82 71.14
N ARG A 13 33.17 24.07 71.21
CA ARG A 13 34.53 24.46 71.63
C ARG A 13 34.88 24.07 73.07
N GLU A 14 33.96 24.25 74.01
CA GLU A 14 34.12 23.80 75.39
C GLU A 14 34.23 22.28 75.48
N LEU A 15 33.38 21.54 74.79
CA LEU A 15 33.45 20.09 74.74
C LEU A 15 34.80 19.58 74.19
N PHE A 16 35.30 20.17 73.11
CA PHE A 16 36.57 19.77 72.55
C PHE A 16 37.75 20.13 73.46
N GLN A 17 37.69 21.23 74.21
CA GLN A 17 38.73 21.57 75.17
C GLN A 17 38.74 20.65 76.40
N GLU A 18 37.59 20.17 76.85
CA GLU A 18 37.45 19.17 77.94
C GLU A 18 37.92 17.76 77.49
N LEU A 19 37.57 17.38 76.23
CA LEU A 19 38.04 16.12 75.63
C LEU A 19 39.56 16.09 75.44
N GLU A 20 40.21 17.22 75.21
CA GLU A 20 41.68 17.33 75.08
C GLU A 20 42.41 17.13 76.42
N LYS A 21 41.74 17.45 77.55
CA LYS A 21 42.29 17.36 78.88
C LYS A 21 42.09 16.00 79.59
N ASN A 22 41.15 15.20 79.13
CA ASN A 22 40.80 13.93 79.79
C ASN A 22 40.69 12.78 78.78
N GLU A 23 41.65 11.87 78.77
CA GLU A 23 41.74 10.71 77.87
C GLU A 23 40.59 9.71 78.08
N ASP A 24 40.04 9.59 79.26
CA ASP A 24 38.91 8.66 79.51
C ASP A 24 37.63 9.18 78.90
N MET A 25 37.35 10.50 78.99
CA MET A 25 36.23 11.13 78.34
C MET A 25 36.34 11.06 76.82
N LYS A 26 37.53 11.10 76.29
CA LYS A 26 37.79 10.93 74.85
C LYS A 26 37.41 9.55 74.33
N ARG A 27 37.71 8.53 75.10
CA ARG A 27 37.26 7.13 74.81
C ARG A 27 35.78 6.97 74.83
N GLU A 28 35.11 7.43 75.89
CA GLU A 28 33.63 7.35 75.99
C GLU A 28 32.97 8.15 74.85
N PHE A 29 33.49 9.29 74.52
CA PHE A 29 32.96 10.10 73.40
C PHE A 29 33.14 9.33 72.05
N ALA A 30 34.26 8.69 71.82
CA ALA A 30 34.51 7.89 70.62
C ALA A 30 33.61 6.65 70.54
N GLU A 31 33.37 5.99 71.69
CA GLU A 31 32.41 4.86 71.75
C GLU A 31 30.96 5.29 71.46
N MET A 32 30.54 6.43 72.02
CA MET A 32 29.22 7.00 71.80
C MET A 32 29.05 7.46 70.36
N GLN A 33 30.09 8.05 69.76
CA GLN A 33 30.09 8.41 68.34
C GLN A 33 29.97 7.22 67.40
N ASN A 34 30.61 6.08 67.72
CA ASN A 34 30.49 4.85 67.01
C ASN A 34 29.05 4.24 67.10
N ILE A 35 28.45 4.28 68.31
CA ILE A 35 27.06 3.81 68.52
C ILE A 35 26.07 4.65 67.72
N VAL A 36 26.22 5.95 67.74
CA VAL A 36 25.31 6.88 66.99
C VAL A 36 25.56 6.73 65.47
N GLY A 37 26.79 6.53 65.03
CA GLY A 37 27.12 6.25 63.63
C GLY A 37 26.50 4.93 63.17
N LEU A 38 26.59 3.87 63.97
CA LEU A 38 25.96 2.58 63.71
C LEU A 38 24.40 2.66 63.73
N SER A 39 23.82 3.46 64.60
CA SER A 39 22.36 3.62 64.64
C SER A 39 21.82 4.32 63.40
N GLY A 40 22.61 5.18 62.78
CA GLY A 40 22.29 5.84 61.50
C GLY A 40 22.36 4.89 60.29
N LEU A 41 23.04 3.75 60.42
CA LEU A 41 23.12 2.73 59.40
C LEU A 41 22.01 1.68 59.45
N LEU A 42 21.23 1.64 60.55
CA LEU A 42 20.06 0.76 60.67
C LEU A 42 18.97 1.27 59.72
N PRO A 43 18.42 0.38 58.81
CA PRO A 43 17.33 0.79 57.93
C PRO A 43 16.15 1.27 58.76
N ARG A 44 15.71 2.49 58.54
CA ARG A 44 14.46 3.00 59.08
C ARG A 44 13.30 2.23 58.49
N GLU A 45 12.32 1.86 59.29
CA GLU A 45 11.12 1.12 58.85
C GLU A 45 10.44 1.82 57.66
N ASP A 46 10.55 3.13 57.56
CA ASP A 46 10.04 3.97 56.47
C ASP A 46 10.85 3.83 55.19
N ASP A 47 12.12 3.39 55.22
CA ASP A 47 12.96 3.19 54.06
C ASP A 47 12.73 1.84 53.41
N SER A 48 12.30 0.83 54.16
CA SER A 48 11.92 -0.47 53.61
C SER A 48 10.69 -0.36 52.69
N LEU A 49 9.69 0.38 53.12
CA LEU A 49 8.45 0.65 52.38
C LEU A 49 8.73 1.52 51.11
N LYS A 50 9.72 2.39 51.18
CA LYS A 50 10.17 3.16 50.01
C LYS A 50 10.96 2.30 49.03
N GLY A 51 11.76 1.36 49.54
CA GLY A 51 12.52 0.37 48.77
C GLY A 51 11.60 -0.54 47.96
N GLU A 52 10.58 -1.10 48.60
CA GLU A 52 9.59 -1.95 47.92
C GLU A 52 8.82 -1.21 46.82
N ARG A 53 8.32 0.00 47.11
CA ARG A 53 7.64 0.84 46.11
C ARG A 53 8.53 1.21 44.95
N ASN A 54 9.80 1.49 45.19
CA ASN A 54 10.78 1.78 44.14
C ASN A 54 11.09 0.54 43.29
N LEU A 55 11.19 -0.64 43.92
CA LEU A 55 11.40 -1.93 43.23
C LEU A 55 10.21 -2.26 42.33
N GLU A 56 8.98 -2.16 42.84
CA GLU A 56 7.75 -2.33 42.06
C GLU A 56 7.65 -1.34 40.91
N ALA A 57 7.99 -0.08 41.14
CA ALA A 57 8.01 0.92 40.07
C ALA A 57 9.05 0.63 38.99
N MET A 58 10.21 0.12 39.36
CA MET A 58 11.25 -0.32 38.40
C MET A 58 10.81 -1.56 37.61
N MET A 59 10.24 -2.56 38.27
CA MET A 59 9.71 -3.77 37.62
C MET A 59 8.60 -3.41 36.64
N ASN A 60 7.65 -2.60 37.04
CA ASN A 60 6.55 -2.12 36.18
C ASN A 60 7.06 -1.29 34.99
N ARG A 61 8.13 -0.51 35.16
CA ARG A 61 8.76 0.22 34.03
C ARG A 61 9.44 -0.72 33.05
N GLN A 62 10.09 -1.78 33.54
CA GLN A 62 10.73 -2.79 32.67
C GLN A 62 9.69 -3.60 31.90
N GLU A 63 8.63 -4.05 32.56
CA GLU A 63 7.54 -4.77 31.87
C GLU A 63 6.86 -3.91 30.80
N LYS A 64 6.57 -2.64 31.10
CA LYS A 64 6.00 -1.70 30.11
C LYS A 64 6.93 -1.50 28.90
N LYS A 65 8.26 -1.44 29.12
CA LYS A 65 9.23 -1.34 28.00
C LYS A 65 9.25 -2.60 27.15
N LEU A 66 9.22 -3.79 27.78
CA LEU A 66 9.19 -5.06 27.08
C LEU A 66 7.88 -5.27 26.31
N ARG A 67 6.74 -4.93 26.92
CA ARG A 67 5.43 -4.94 26.24
C ARG A 67 5.40 -4.00 25.04
N ARG A 68 5.90 -2.77 25.19
CA ARG A 68 6.00 -1.81 24.07
C ARG A 68 6.84 -2.35 22.93
N LYS A 69 8.00 -2.94 23.20
CA LYS A 69 8.85 -3.54 22.16
C LYS A 69 8.14 -4.70 21.43
N ARG A 70 7.46 -5.59 22.16
CA ARG A 70 6.68 -6.69 21.57
C ARG A 70 5.52 -6.17 20.71
N VAL A 71 4.77 -5.21 21.21
CA VAL A 71 3.66 -4.59 20.46
C VAL A 71 4.17 -3.92 19.19
N LEU A 72 5.28 -3.15 19.26
CA LEU A 72 5.88 -2.52 18.08
C LEU A 72 6.39 -3.55 17.06
N GLN A 73 6.94 -4.68 17.50
CA GLN A 73 7.33 -5.77 16.61
C GLN A 73 6.11 -6.41 15.94
N ILE A 74 5.06 -6.71 16.70
CA ILE A 74 3.82 -7.28 16.16
C ILE A 74 3.21 -6.33 15.13
N VAL A 75 3.10 -5.04 15.47
CA VAL A 75 2.57 -4.02 14.54
C VAL A 75 3.43 -3.94 13.26
N ARG A 76 4.77 -3.98 13.37
CA ARG A 76 5.64 -4.01 12.18
C ARG A 76 5.41 -5.23 11.30
N TYR A 77 5.27 -6.41 11.89
CA TYR A 77 5.02 -7.64 11.13
C TYR A 77 3.62 -7.65 10.50
N THR A 78 2.60 -7.20 11.22
CA THR A 78 1.23 -7.16 10.69
C THR A 78 1.08 -6.11 9.58
N THR A 79 1.71 -4.94 9.71
CA THR A 79 1.69 -3.91 8.65
C THR A 79 2.46 -4.35 7.42
N SER A 80 3.61 -5.04 7.58
CA SER A 80 4.36 -5.56 6.42
C SER A 80 3.61 -6.68 5.69
N ALA A 81 2.95 -7.57 6.43
CA ALA A 81 2.11 -8.62 5.86
C ALA A 81 0.91 -8.05 5.10
N ALA A 82 0.23 -7.05 5.69
CA ALA A 82 -0.89 -6.36 5.03
C ALA A 82 -0.45 -5.64 3.75
N ALA A 83 0.72 -4.99 3.75
CA ALA A 83 1.27 -4.34 2.57
C ALA A 83 1.61 -5.36 1.46
N MET A 84 2.16 -6.51 1.80
CA MET A 84 2.43 -7.58 0.84
C MET A 84 1.14 -8.13 0.22
N ILE A 85 0.10 -8.37 1.03
CA ILE A 85 -1.20 -8.82 0.54
C ILE A 85 -1.83 -7.76 -0.38
N ALA A 86 -1.77 -6.48 -0.02
CA ALA A 86 -2.28 -5.41 -0.85
C ALA A 86 -1.54 -5.30 -2.20
N LEU A 87 -0.21 -5.44 -2.19
CA LEU A 87 0.60 -5.44 -3.40
C LEU A 87 0.31 -6.65 -4.31
N THR A 88 0.18 -7.84 -3.75
CA THR A 88 -0.18 -9.05 -4.53
C THR A 88 -1.59 -8.94 -5.09
N TRP A 89 -2.53 -8.39 -4.35
CA TRP A 89 -3.89 -8.13 -4.82
C TRP A 89 -3.93 -7.10 -5.94
N MET A 90 -3.17 -6.01 -5.78
CA MET A 90 -3.06 -4.96 -6.80
C MET A 90 -2.39 -5.49 -8.09
N LEU A 91 -1.35 -6.31 -7.96
CA LEU A 91 -0.69 -6.94 -9.10
C LEU A 91 -1.62 -7.95 -9.80
N ALA A 92 -2.33 -8.78 -9.03
CA ALA A 92 -3.32 -9.71 -9.57
C ALA A 92 -4.47 -8.97 -10.28
N TRP A 93 -4.97 -7.89 -9.67
CA TRP A 93 -5.96 -7.02 -10.29
C TRP A 93 -5.48 -6.43 -11.62
N TYR A 94 -4.24 -5.90 -11.64
CA TYR A 94 -3.64 -5.33 -12.85
C TYR A 94 -3.48 -6.38 -13.95
N MET A 95 -3.07 -7.60 -13.63
CA MET A 95 -2.95 -8.70 -14.59
C MET A 95 -4.34 -9.21 -15.05
N PHE A 96 -5.34 -9.21 -14.19
CA PHE A 96 -6.67 -9.73 -14.53
C PHE A 96 -7.48 -8.74 -15.36
N VAL A 97 -7.42 -7.44 -15.06
CA VAL A 97 -8.13 -6.38 -15.80
C VAL A 97 -7.56 -6.17 -17.20
N GLY A 98 -6.30 -6.54 -17.44
CA GLY A 98 -5.66 -6.41 -18.77
C GLY A 98 -5.86 -7.59 -19.73
N SER A 99 -6.59 -8.64 -19.34
CA SER A 99 -6.65 -9.91 -20.09
C SER A 99 -8.02 -10.23 -20.70
N GLU A 100 -8.83 -9.23 -21.04
CA GLU A 100 -9.96 -9.51 -21.94
C GLU A 100 -9.40 -9.76 -23.34
N THR A 101 -9.25 -11.03 -23.70
CA THR A 101 -9.03 -11.40 -25.11
C THR A 101 -10.30 -11.02 -25.87
N PRO A 102 -10.21 -10.09 -26.83
CA PRO A 102 -11.39 -9.69 -27.59
C PRO A 102 -11.96 -10.91 -28.29
N SER A 103 -13.22 -11.23 -28.00
CA SER A 103 -13.97 -12.24 -28.77
C SER A 103 -14.27 -11.65 -30.13
N TYR A 104 -13.94 -12.38 -31.19
CA TYR A 104 -14.22 -11.99 -32.58
C TYR A 104 -15.44 -12.74 -33.10
N THR A 105 -16.27 -12.01 -33.82
CA THR A 105 -17.37 -12.56 -34.63
C THR A 105 -16.94 -12.53 -36.08
N GLU A 106 -17.19 -13.61 -36.80
CA GLU A 106 -16.90 -13.73 -38.22
C GLU A 106 -18.14 -14.21 -38.96
N ILE A 107 -18.42 -13.63 -40.11
CA ILE A 107 -19.50 -14.04 -41.00
C ILE A 107 -18.96 -14.19 -42.43
N THR A 108 -19.33 -15.29 -43.07
CA THR A 108 -19.01 -15.54 -44.48
C THR A 108 -20.31 -15.65 -45.28
N VAL A 109 -20.40 -14.88 -46.36
CA VAL A 109 -21.57 -14.81 -47.23
C VAL A 109 -21.50 -15.87 -48.30
N PRO A 110 -22.46 -16.80 -48.41
CA PRO A 110 -22.47 -17.81 -49.43
C PRO A 110 -22.61 -17.21 -50.85
N LYS A 111 -22.23 -18.01 -51.85
CA LYS A 111 -22.32 -17.61 -53.27
C LYS A 111 -23.74 -17.24 -53.67
N GLY A 112 -23.92 -16.10 -54.29
CA GLY A 112 -25.21 -15.61 -54.79
C GLY A 112 -26.12 -14.99 -53.75
N GLN A 113 -25.65 -14.87 -52.49
CA GLN A 113 -26.37 -14.21 -51.38
C GLN A 113 -25.80 -12.85 -51.05
N ARG A 114 -26.55 -12.08 -50.31
CA ARG A 114 -26.13 -10.84 -49.64
C ARG A 114 -26.57 -10.88 -48.19
N VAL A 115 -25.79 -10.29 -47.31
CA VAL A 115 -26.10 -10.23 -45.86
C VAL A 115 -26.05 -8.78 -45.43
N HIS A 116 -27.06 -8.39 -44.68
CA HIS A 116 -27.15 -7.14 -43.97
C HIS A 116 -26.96 -7.41 -42.47
N LEU A 117 -26.08 -6.65 -41.80
CA LEU A 117 -25.86 -6.79 -40.37
C LEU A 117 -25.58 -5.44 -39.72
N THR A 118 -25.86 -5.36 -38.42
CA THR A 118 -25.51 -4.19 -37.59
C THR A 118 -24.32 -4.53 -36.71
N LEU A 119 -23.33 -3.67 -36.70
CA LEU A 119 -22.12 -3.78 -35.90
C LEU A 119 -22.36 -3.26 -34.47
N PRO A 120 -21.47 -3.58 -33.49
CA PRO A 120 -21.64 -3.18 -32.09
C PRO A 120 -21.71 -1.67 -31.83
N ASP A 121 -21.21 -0.83 -32.74
CA ASP A 121 -21.27 0.63 -32.67
C ASP A 121 -22.51 1.24 -33.33
N GLY A 122 -23.43 0.39 -33.82
CA GLY A 122 -24.63 0.81 -34.56
C GLY A 122 -24.37 1.11 -36.04
N SER A 123 -23.14 0.92 -36.56
CA SER A 123 -22.86 0.96 -37.98
C SER A 123 -23.51 -0.22 -38.70
N GLU A 124 -23.88 -0.05 -39.96
CA GLU A 124 -24.49 -1.08 -40.79
C GLU A 124 -23.55 -1.52 -41.89
N ALA A 125 -23.59 -2.81 -42.21
CA ALA A 125 -22.78 -3.40 -43.27
C ALA A 125 -23.66 -4.28 -44.17
N TRP A 126 -23.56 -4.07 -45.49
CA TRP A 126 -24.14 -4.95 -46.52
C TRP A 126 -23.01 -5.66 -47.22
N LEU A 127 -22.92 -6.97 -47.04
CA LEU A 127 -21.87 -7.79 -47.60
C LEU A 127 -22.36 -8.47 -48.90
N SER A 128 -21.55 -8.38 -49.93
CA SER A 128 -21.80 -9.07 -51.19
C SER A 128 -21.40 -10.57 -51.13
N SER A 129 -21.76 -11.29 -52.18
CA SER A 129 -21.51 -12.72 -52.32
C SER A 129 -20.01 -13.08 -52.14
N LEU A 130 -19.73 -14.15 -51.42
CA LEU A 130 -18.34 -14.65 -51.13
C LEU A 130 -17.48 -13.70 -50.32
N SER A 131 -18.09 -12.74 -49.63
CA SER A 131 -17.36 -11.85 -48.72
C SER A 131 -17.33 -12.43 -47.31
N THR A 132 -16.24 -12.17 -46.61
CA THR A 132 -16.04 -12.50 -45.22
C THR A 132 -15.76 -11.22 -44.41
N LEU A 133 -16.50 -10.97 -43.36
CA LEU A 133 -16.29 -9.86 -42.43
C LEU A 133 -16.03 -10.41 -41.04
N LYS A 134 -14.99 -9.87 -40.38
CA LYS A 134 -14.62 -10.23 -39.03
C LYS A 134 -14.48 -8.96 -38.19
N TRP A 135 -15.06 -8.95 -37.01
CA TRP A 135 -15.04 -7.82 -36.09
C TRP A 135 -15.03 -8.28 -34.63
N PRO A 136 -14.52 -7.48 -33.68
CA PRO A 136 -14.57 -7.79 -32.27
C PRO A 136 -15.99 -7.63 -31.73
N SER A 137 -16.41 -8.45 -30.76
CA SER A 137 -17.70 -8.34 -30.11
C SER A 137 -17.94 -6.98 -29.43
N VAL A 138 -16.84 -6.30 -29.02
CA VAL A 138 -16.83 -4.94 -28.52
C VAL A 138 -15.64 -4.23 -29.14
N PHE A 139 -15.88 -3.06 -29.74
CA PHE A 139 -14.79 -2.22 -30.24
C PHE A 139 -13.98 -1.58 -29.11
N SER A 140 -12.71 -1.32 -29.38
CA SER A 140 -11.83 -0.65 -28.41
C SER A 140 -12.25 0.80 -28.14
N SER A 141 -11.68 1.38 -27.09
CA SER A 141 -11.96 2.77 -26.70
C SER A 141 -11.44 3.83 -27.69
N ASP A 142 -10.51 3.46 -28.56
CA ASP A 142 -9.76 4.35 -29.42
C ASP A 142 -9.95 4.10 -30.92
N ALA A 143 -10.47 2.93 -31.31
CA ALA A 143 -10.66 2.55 -32.71
C ALA A 143 -11.80 1.54 -32.89
N ARG A 144 -12.42 1.56 -34.10
CA ARG A 144 -13.43 0.62 -34.56
C ARG A 144 -12.89 -0.09 -35.80
N THR A 145 -12.29 -1.26 -35.58
CA THR A 145 -11.61 -1.98 -36.67
C THR A 145 -12.37 -3.25 -37.04
N VAL A 146 -12.59 -3.45 -38.33
CA VAL A 146 -13.12 -4.65 -38.95
C VAL A 146 -12.18 -5.17 -40.02
N GLU A 147 -12.15 -6.50 -40.25
CA GLU A 147 -11.36 -7.14 -41.30
C GLU A 147 -12.32 -7.58 -42.41
N LEU A 148 -12.05 -7.19 -43.66
CA LEU A 148 -12.87 -7.54 -44.83
C LEU A 148 -12.05 -8.28 -45.86
N ASP A 149 -12.54 -9.43 -46.29
CA ASP A 149 -12.16 -10.08 -47.55
C ASP A 149 -13.40 -10.18 -48.43
N GLY A 150 -13.45 -9.41 -49.52
CA GLY A 150 -14.62 -9.35 -50.40
C GLY A 150 -15.10 -7.94 -50.67
N GLU A 151 -16.43 -7.82 -50.85
CA GLU A 151 -17.08 -6.54 -51.12
C GLU A 151 -18.10 -6.24 -50.01
N GLY A 152 -18.02 -5.03 -49.46
CA GLY A 152 -18.93 -4.55 -48.44
C GLY A 152 -19.27 -3.07 -48.58
N PHE A 153 -20.56 -2.73 -48.48
CA PHE A 153 -21.03 -1.36 -48.36
C PHE A 153 -21.29 -1.08 -46.89
N PHE A 154 -20.79 0.02 -46.36
CA PHE A 154 -20.84 0.40 -44.96
C PHE A 154 -21.53 1.76 -44.81
N THR A 155 -22.50 1.83 -43.87
CA THR A 155 -23.05 3.08 -43.34
C THR A 155 -22.52 3.24 -41.93
N VAL A 156 -21.49 4.09 -41.77
CA VAL A 156 -20.74 4.20 -40.51
C VAL A 156 -21.31 5.31 -39.63
N THR A 157 -21.65 4.96 -38.38
CA THR A 157 -22.06 5.92 -37.36
C THR A 157 -20.96 6.94 -37.11
N LYS A 158 -21.32 8.26 -37.15
CA LYS A 158 -20.38 9.37 -37.00
C LYS A 158 -19.79 9.39 -35.59
N ASP A 159 -18.48 9.18 -35.51
CA ASP A 159 -17.69 9.30 -34.28
C ASP A 159 -16.25 9.69 -34.63
N ALA A 160 -15.95 10.99 -34.49
CA ALA A 160 -14.62 11.52 -34.80
C ALA A 160 -13.54 11.14 -33.78
N SER A 161 -13.93 10.73 -32.58
CA SER A 161 -12.99 10.32 -31.54
C SER A 161 -12.49 8.88 -31.72
N ARG A 162 -13.28 8.01 -32.38
CA ARG A 162 -12.98 6.63 -32.66
C ARG A 162 -13.15 6.34 -34.17
N PRO A 163 -12.10 6.49 -34.96
CA PRO A 163 -12.16 6.20 -36.38
C PRO A 163 -12.60 4.77 -36.66
N PHE A 164 -13.36 4.59 -37.74
CA PHE A 164 -13.74 3.28 -38.25
C PHE A 164 -12.75 2.87 -39.34
N THR A 165 -12.15 1.68 -39.22
CA THR A 165 -11.13 1.18 -40.14
C THR A 165 -11.56 -0.18 -40.68
N VAL A 166 -11.66 -0.27 -42.01
CA VAL A 166 -11.81 -1.53 -42.72
C VAL A 166 -10.42 -1.99 -43.15
N GLN A 167 -9.92 -3.03 -42.53
CA GLN A 167 -8.64 -3.66 -42.87
C GLN A 167 -8.89 -4.69 -43.96
N THR A 168 -8.10 -4.65 -45.02
CA THR A 168 -8.10 -5.63 -46.08
C THR A 168 -6.70 -6.19 -46.26
N GLN A 169 -6.51 -7.23 -47.09
CA GLN A 169 -5.17 -7.75 -47.37
C GLN A 169 -4.26 -6.76 -48.09
N LYS A 170 -4.83 -5.73 -48.77
CA LYS A 170 -4.06 -4.79 -49.57
C LYS A 170 -3.93 -3.43 -48.94
N TYR A 171 -5.03 -2.85 -48.49
CA TYR A 171 -5.09 -1.49 -48.00
C TYR A 171 -6.11 -1.38 -46.85
N ASP A 172 -5.88 -0.42 -45.99
CA ASP A 172 -6.81 -0.03 -44.95
C ASP A 172 -7.61 1.20 -45.38
N VAL A 173 -8.93 1.14 -45.21
CA VAL A 173 -9.83 2.27 -45.43
C VAL A 173 -10.27 2.83 -44.10
N ARG A 174 -10.00 4.11 -43.84
CA ARG A 174 -10.30 4.77 -42.58
C ARG A 174 -11.26 5.93 -42.77
N VAL A 175 -12.36 5.92 -42.02
CA VAL A 175 -13.41 6.95 -42.06
C VAL A 175 -13.81 7.40 -40.66
N LEU A 176 -14.49 8.54 -40.57
CA LEU A 176 -14.99 9.08 -39.30
C LEU A 176 -16.52 8.97 -39.13
N GLY A 177 -17.20 8.55 -40.21
CA GLY A 177 -18.65 8.44 -40.20
C GLY A 177 -19.22 8.85 -41.54
N THR A 178 -19.17 7.99 -42.54
CA THR A 178 -19.55 8.18 -43.92
C THR A 178 -20.17 6.90 -44.47
N GLU A 179 -20.81 7.00 -45.61
CA GLU A 179 -21.22 5.85 -46.40
C GLU A 179 -20.17 5.60 -47.51
N PHE A 180 -19.76 4.34 -47.62
CA PHE A 180 -18.75 3.97 -48.60
C PHE A 180 -18.82 2.49 -48.96
N ASN A 181 -18.34 2.17 -50.14
CA ASN A 181 -18.17 0.81 -50.61
C ASN A 181 -16.69 0.43 -50.64
N VAL A 182 -16.35 -0.80 -50.31
CA VAL A 182 -15.01 -1.39 -50.43
C VAL A 182 -15.10 -2.68 -51.22
N TYR A 183 -14.33 -2.77 -52.32
CA TYR A 183 -14.13 -3.98 -53.08
C TYR A 183 -12.68 -4.45 -52.91
N ALA A 184 -12.48 -5.55 -52.22
CA ALA A 184 -11.16 -6.04 -51.82
C ALA A 184 -11.13 -7.57 -51.66
N TYR A 185 -11.50 -8.32 -52.70
CA TYR A 185 -11.34 -9.79 -52.69
C TYR A 185 -9.88 -10.19 -52.72
N SER A 186 -9.49 -11.12 -51.90
CA SER A 186 -8.11 -11.64 -51.78
C SER A 186 -7.63 -12.32 -53.09
N ASN A 187 -8.56 -12.92 -53.82
CA ASN A 187 -8.31 -13.58 -55.10
C ASN A 187 -8.34 -12.66 -56.33
N SER A 188 -8.55 -11.35 -56.13
CA SER A 188 -8.59 -10.32 -57.20
C SER A 188 -7.45 -9.35 -57.00
N GLU A 189 -6.80 -8.90 -58.07
CA GLU A 189 -5.84 -7.80 -57.99
C GLU A 189 -6.50 -6.44 -57.83
N LYS A 190 -7.80 -6.36 -58.16
CA LYS A 190 -8.57 -5.13 -58.07
C LYS A 190 -8.82 -4.74 -56.60
N PHE A 191 -8.57 -3.47 -56.28
CA PHE A 191 -9.02 -2.79 -55.06
C PHE A 191 -9.76 -1.53 -55.50
N GLU A 192 -10.95 -1.30 -54.95
CA GLU A 192 -11.76 -0.14 -55.24
C GLU A 192 -12.49 0.33 -53.97
N THR A 193 -12.57 1.62 -53.79
CA THR A 193 -13.36 2.22 -52.72
C THR A 193 -14.08 3.47 -53.26
N ASP A 194 -15.38 3.51 -53.05
CA ASP A 194 -16.23 4.62 -53.45
C ASP A 194 -16.83 5.26 -52.21
N LEU A 195 -16.65 6.55 -52.06
CA LEU A 195 -17.21 7.35 -51.01
C LEU A 195 -18.46 8.07 -51.52
N LEU A 196 -19.53 8.02 -50.75
CA LEU A 196 -20.81 8.63 -51.07
C LEU A 196 -21.06 9.90 -50.24
#